data_19317be18e007eea389d9157d2f8b987
#
_entry.id   19317be18e007eea389d9157d2f8b987
#
_cell.length_a   1.000
_cell.length_b   1.000
_cell.length_c   1.000
_cell.angle_alpha   90.00
_cell.angle_beta   90.00
_cell.angle_gamma   90.00
#
_symmetry.space_group_name_H-M   'P 1'
#
loop_
_entity.id
_entity.type
_entity.pdbx_description
1 polymer ?
#
loop_
_entity_poly.entity_id
_entity_poly.type
_entity_poly.pdbx_seq_one_letter_code
_entity_poly.pdbx_strand_id
1 'polypeptide(L)'
;MIIPVVFGAVMGPMVGLRKEGRGWFLSTLALQTAAASTLGTSVGALSPSAETALAVGPCVMVLSIMLGDETGAFAEVPESLAPLANASLIKWAFRGCLCSEFEGLRFDPLGDDSKTKVLKSAAKGAKGLIVARATKKMDGPCPRTGEDVLEDMGLPLRGGARLASKAQCNVVLANAALTYLVLRFRGA
;
A
#
# COMPACT_ATOMS: atom_id res chain seq x y z
N MET A 1 11.82 2.77 13.67
CA MET A 1 12.29 3.23 12.33
C MET A 1 13.36 2.33 11.73
N ILE A 2 14.29 1.77 12.50
CA ILE A 2 15.39 0.93 11.98
C ILE A 2 14.90 -0.39 11.39
N ILE A 3 13.98 -1.09 12.07
CA ILE A 3 13.49 -2.42 11.66
C ILE A 3 12.94 -2.48 10.23
N PRO A 4 12.02 -1.59 9.79
CA PRO A 4 11.49 -1.66 8.42
C PRO A 4 12.53 -1.30 7.36
N VAL A 5 13.50 -0.47 7.69
CA VAL A 5 14.60 -0.14 6.76
C VAL A 5 15.53 -1.35 6.59
N VAL A 6 15.89 -2.02 7.68
CA VAL A 6 16.68 -3.26 7.62
C VAL A 6 15.94 -4.36 6.87
N PHE A 7 14.64 -4.54 7.17
CA PHE A 7 13.79 -5.48 6.44
C PHE A 7 13.76 -5.20 4.94
N GLY A 8 13.52 -3.95 4.54
CA GLY A 8 13.49 -3.57 3.13
C GLY A 8 14.85 -3.69 2.44
N ALA A 9 15.95 -3.44 3.17
CA ALA A 9 17.31 -3.60 2.67
C ALA A 9 17.67 -5.08 2.41
N VAL A 10 17.18 -5.99 3.24
CA VAL A 10 17.38 -7.43 3.08
C VAL A 10 16.46 -8.00 2.01
N MET A 11 15.16 -7.63 2.05
CA MET A 11 14.18 -8.11 1.08
C MET A 11 14.44 -7.62 -0.34
N GLY A 12 14.94 -6.39 -0.49
CA GLY A 12 15.20 -5.79 -1.80
C GLY A 12 16.05 -6.66 -2.74
N PRO A 13 17.24 -7.14 -2.34
CA PRO A 13 18.03 -8.03 -3.17
C PRO A 13 17.43 -9.44 -3.31
N MET A 14 16.70 -9.94 -2.31
CA MET A 14 16.09 -11.28 -2.37
C MET A 14 14.94 -11.36 -3.37
N VAL A 15 14.12 -10.31 -3.44
CA VAL A 15 12.96 -10.22 -4.36
C VAL A 15 13.38 -9.71 -5.73
N GLY A 16 14.60 -9.15 -5.87
CA GLY A 16 15.09 -8.60 -7.12
C GLY A 16 14.55 -7.21 -7.43
N LEU A 17 14.24 -6.41 -6.39
CA LEU A 17 13.77 -5.02 -6.54
C LEU A 17 14.79 -4.17 -7.31
N ARG A 18 14.31 -3.28 -8.15
CA ARG A 18 15.12 -2.36 -8.95
C ARG A 18 16.04 -1.52 -8.06
N LYS A 19 17.32 -1.43 -8.47
CA LYS A 19 18.30 -0.63 -7.74
C LYS A 19 17.95 0.87 -7.71
N GLU A 20 17.37 1.37 -8.80
CA GLU A 20 16.99 2.78 -8.98
C GLU A 20 15.80 3.19 -8.10
N GLY A 21 14.80 2.32 -7.95
CA GLY A 21 13.60 2.55 -7.12
C GLY A 21 13.80 2.28 -5.62
N ARG A 22 14.89 1.58 -5.25
CA ARG A 22 15.12 1.08 -3.89
C ARG A 22 15.11 2.18 -2.82
N GLY A 23 15.66 3.36 -3.13
CA GLY A 23 15.66 4.51 -2.21
C GLY A 23 14.24 4.99 -1.88
N TRP A 24 13.39 5.10 -2.89
CA TRP A 24 11.98 5.48 -2.71
C TRP A 24 11.19 4.40 -1.98
N PHE A 25 11.43 3.14 -2.29
CA PHE A 25 10.83 2.01 -1.58
C PHE A 25 11.16 2.03 -0.09
N LEU A 26 12.44 2.17 0.28
CA LEU A 26 12.86 2.26 1.68
C LEU A 26 12.29 3.48 2.40
N SER A 27 12.22 4.64 1.71
CA SER A 27 11.62 5.84 2.28
C SER A 27 10.12 5.66 2.53
N THR A 28 9.41 4.99 1.63
CA THR A 28 7.99 4.66 1.79
C THR A 28 7.77 3.75 2.99
N LEU A 29 8.60 2.71 3.19
CA LEU A 29 8.52 1.84 4.36
C LEU A 29 8.79 2.58 5.67
N ALA A 30 9.78 3.47 5.69
CA ALA A 30 10.10 4.28 6.87
C ALA A 30 8.94 5.23 7.22
N LEU A 31 8.38 5.92 6.23
CA LEU A 31 7.22 6.79 6.40
C LEU A 31 5.97 6.01 6.85
N GLN A 32 5.75 4.82 6.30
CA GLN A 32 4.65 3.95 6.71
C GLN A 32 4.75 3.55 8.18
N THR A 33 5.96 3.26 8.65
CA THR A 33 6.17 2.94 10.07
C THR A 33 5.92 4.15 10.96
N ALA A 34 6.35 5.35 10.54
CA ALA A 34 6.06 6.59 11.26
C ALA A 34 4.55 6.85 11.31
N ALA A 35 3.86 6.66 10.19
CA ALA A 35 2.42 6.84 10.09
C ALA A 35 1.66 5.85 11.00
N ALA A 36 2.06 4.59 11.00
CA ALA A 36 1.46 3.57 11.88
C ALA A 36 1.70 3.87 13.36
N SER A 37 2.90 4.35 13.71
CA SER A 37 3.23 4.74 15.09
C SER A 37 2.39 5.92 15.56
N THR A 38 2.23 6.96 14.74
CA THR A 38 1.40 8.12 15.07
C THR A 38 -0.08 7.76 15.14
N LEU A 39 -0.56 6.86 14.31
CA LEU A 39 -1.93 6.34 14.39
C LEU A 39 -2.13 5.58 15.72
N GLY A 40 -1.20 4.69 16.07
CA GLY A 40 -1.28 3.94 17.33
C GLY A 40 -1.30 4.83 18.55
N THR A 41 -0.48 5.89 18.58
CA THR A 41 -0.49 6.88 19.67
C THR A 41 -1.78 7.69 19.69
N SER A 42 -2.37 8.03 18.53
CA SER A 42 -3.67 8.70 18.43
C SER A 42 -4.79 7.84 19.00
N VAL A 43 -4.85 6.57 18.62
CA VAL A 43 -5.83 5.60 19.13
C VAL A 43 -5.69 5.44 20.65
N GLY A 44 -4.46 5.31 21.16
CA GLY A 44 -4.19 5.23 22.58
C GLY A 44 -4.60 6.48 23.35
N ALA A 45 -4.34 7.67 22.81
CA ALA A 45 -4.71 8.93 23.42
C ALA A 45 -6.24 9.17 23.44
N LEU A 46 -6.96 8.71 22.42
CA LEU A 46 -8.42 8.83 22.32
C LEU A 46 -9.15 7.81 23.19
N SER A 47 -8.54 6.67 23.46
CA SER A 47 -9.17 5.59 24.21
C SER A 47 -9.24 5.89 25.70
N PRO A 48 -10.36 5.57 26.37
CA PRO A 48 -10.52 5.77 27.81
C PRO A 48 -9.71 4.76 28.65
N SER A 49 -9.45 3.57 28.11
CA SER A 49 -8.69 2.50 28.77
C SER A 49 -7.78 1.77 27.76
N ALA A 50 -6.76 1.07 28.28
CA ALA A 50 -5.87 0.26 27.48
C ALA A 50 -6.60 -0.88 26.76
N GLU A 51 -7.59 -1.49 27.40
CA GLU A 51 -8.40 -2.56 26.82
C GLU A 51 -9.18 -2.06 25.60
N THR A 52 -9.79 -0.87 25.70
CA THR A 52 -10.49 -0.22 24.59
C THR A 52 -9.53 0.09 23.44
N ALA A 53 -8.32 0.57 23.72
CA ALA A 53 -7.31 0.85 22.72
C ALA A 53 -6.90 -0.42 21.96
N LEU A 54 -6.72 -1.52 22.67
CA LEU A 54 -6.39 -2.84 22.08
C LEU A 54 -7.52 -3.40 21.21
N ALA A 55 -8.77 -3.10 21.51
CA ALA A 55 -9.90 -3.52 20.70
C ALA A 55 -10.08 -2.63 19.45
N VAL A 56 -9.97 -1.31 19.61
CA VAL A 56 -10.17 -0.34 18.52
C VAL A 56 -9.03 -0.33 17.53
N GLY A 57 -7.78 -0.51 17.99
CA GLY A 57 -6.59 -0.47 17.12
C GLY A 57 -6.67 -1.39 15.90
N PRO A 58 -6.91 -2.69 16.07
CA PRO A 58 -7.08 -3.63 14.95
C PRO A 58 -8.24 -3.26 14.03
N CYS A 59 -9.36 -2.78 14.56
CA CYS A 59 -10.51 -2.35 13.75
C CYS A 59 -10.16 -1.19 12.83
N VAL A 60 -9.44 -0.18 13.33
CA VAL A 60 -8.96 0.97 12.53
C VAL A 60 -7.98 0.50 11.45
N MET A 61 -7.12 -0.47 11.76
CA MET A 61 -6.20 -1.04 10.77
C MET A 61 -6.94 -1.79 9.65
N VAL A 62 -7.92 -2.63 9.99
CA VAL A 62 -8.74 -3.34 8.98
C VAL A 62 -9.50 -2.36 8.11
N LEU A 63 -10.11 -1.32 8.68
CA LEU A 63 -10.76 -0.25 7.91
C LEU A 63 -9.78 0.45 6.98
N SER A 64 -8.56 0.74 7.44
CA SER A 64 -7.52 1.36 6.61
C SER A 64 -7.09 0.47 5.45
N ILE A 65 -7.08 -0.85 5.62
CA ILE A 65 -6.81 -1.81 4.53
C ILE A 65 -7.96 -1.78 3.52
N MET A 66 -9.20 -1.89 3.97
CA MET A 66 -10.37 -1.92 3.09
C MET A 66 -10.55 -0.63 2.29
N LEU A 67 -10.33 0.52 2.93
CA LEU A 67 -10.41 1.83 2.29
C LEU A 67 -9.18 2.15 1.42
N GLY A 68 -8.07 1.45 1.65
CA GLY A 68 -6.83 1.63 0.89
C GLY A 68 -6.72 0.74 -0.34
N ASP A 69 -7.69 -0.13 -0.57
CA ASP A 69 -7.66 -1.07 -1.70
C ASP A 69 -7.97 -0.36 -3.03
N GLU A 70 -6.92 -0.07 -3.78
CA GLU A 70 -7.01 0.49 -5.13
C GLU A 70 -7.17 -0.58 -6.21
N THR A 71 -6.96 -1.84 -5.85
CA THR A 71 -7.11 -2.95 -6.79
C THR A 71 -8.56 -3.37 -6.99
N GLY A 72 -9.48 -2.85 -6.18
CA GLY A 72 -10.90 -3.22 -6.18
C GLY A 72 -11.12 -4.69 -5.80
N ALA A 73 -10.15 -5.30 -5.09
CA ALA A 73 -10.25 -6.70 -4.70
C ALA A 73 -11.29 -6.93 -3.60
N PHE A 74 -11.50 -5.94 -2.73
CA PHE A 74 -12.45 -6.05 -1.62
C PHE A 74 -13.81 -5.44 -1.93
N ALA A 75 -13.84 -4.17 -2.33
CA ALA A 75 -15.07 -3.49 -2.74
C ALA A 75 -14.76 -2.15 -3.42
N GLU A 76 -15.63 -1.69 -4.31
CA GLU A 76 -15.59 -0.31 -4.78
C GLU A 76 -15.96 0.63 -3.63
N VAL A 77 -15.06 1.54 -3.28
CA VAL A 77 -15.30 2.51 -2.21
C VAL A 77 -16.31 3.55 -2.71
N PRO A 78 -17.46 3.71 -2.05
CA PRO A 78 -18.43 4.74 -2.43
C PRO A 78 -17.80 6.14 -2.40
N GLU A 79 -18.24 7.03 -3.31
CA GLU A 79 -17.72 8.39 -3.40
C GLU A 79 -17.83 9.17 -2.08
N SER A 80 -18.87 8.90 -1.28
CA SER A 80 -19.05 9.48 0.05
C SER A 80 -17.93 9.15 1.03
N LEU A 81 -17.24 8.02 0.86
CA LEU A 81 -16.10 7.60 1.68
C LEU A 81 -14.75 7.97 1.07
N ALA A 82 -14.71 8.61 -0.08
CA ALA A 82 -13.47 9.04 -0.74
C ALA A 82 -12.53 9.89 0.16
N PRO A 83 -13.02 10.86 0.97
CA PRO A 83 -12.13 11.60 1.87
C PRO A 83 -11.49 10.70 2.93
N LEU A 84 -12.23 9.71 3.43
CA LEU A 84 -11.72 8.76 4.41
C LEU A 84 -10.71 7.78 3.78
N ALA A 85 -10.96 7.35 2.54
CA ALA A 85 -10.02 6.55 1.76
C ALA A 85 -8.70 7.31 1.52
N ASN A 86 -8.74 8.62 1.30
CA ASN A 86 -7.54 9.44 1.16
C ASN A 86 -6.77 9.63 2.47
N ALA A 87 -7.41 9.46 3.61
CA ALA A 87 -6.77 9.43 4.92
C ALA A 87 -6.13 8.06 5.24
N SER A 88 -6.40 7.02 4.42
CA SER A 88 -5.82 5.70 4.63
C SER A 88 -4.30 5.72 4.48
N LEU A 89 -3.63 5.25 5.54
CA LEU A 89 -2.16 5.08 5.57
C LEU A 89 -1.69 4.07 4.52
N ILE A 90 -2.45 3.02 4.32
CA ILE A 90 -2.09 1.86 3.50
C ILE A 90 -2.16 2.22 2.02
N LYS A 91 -3.15 3.02 1.62
CA LYS A 91 -3.31 3.52 0.26
C LYS A 91 -2.04 4.18 -0.28
N TRP A 92 -1.51 5.13 0.47
CA TRP A 92 -0.33 5.89 0.04
C TRP A 92 0.95 5.08 0.11
N ALA A 93 1.08 4.15 1.07
CA ALA A 93 2.19 3.22 1.13
C ALA A 93 2.21 2.28 -0.09
N PHE A 94 1.06 1.71 -0.41
CA PHE A 94 0.90 0.82 -1.56
C PHE A 94 1.23 1.54 -2.87
N ARG A 95 0.67 2.73 -3.09
CA ARG A 95 1.00 3.59 -4.24
C ARG A 95 2.49 3.89 -4.31
N GLY A 96 3.11 4.29 -3.20
CA GLY A 96 4.53 4.59 -3.14
C GLY A 96 5.40 3.41 -3.53
N CYS A 97 5.09 2.21 -3.04
CA CYS A 97 5.80 0.98 -3.39
C CYS A 97 5.62 0.61 -4.86
N LEU A 98 4.38 0.64 -5.37
CA LEU A 98 4.11 0.33 -6.78
C LEU A 98 4.80 1.31 -7.73
N CYS A 99 4.62 2.61 -7.51
CA CYS A 99 5.26 3.61 -8.36
C CYS A 99 6.79 3.52 -8.31
N SER A 100 7.39 3.19 -7.15
CA SER A 100 8.84 3.06 -7.04
C SER A 100 9.41 1.88 -7.82
N GLU A 101 8.62 0.82 -8.01
CA GLU A 101 9.07 -0.41 -8.66
C GLU A 101 8.72 -0.42 -10.16
N PHE A 102 7.51 0.02 -10.51
CA PHE A 102 7.03 -0.08 -11.89
C PHE A 102 7.43 1.11 -12.78
N GLU A 103 7.75 2.29 -12.23
CA GLU A 103 8.16 3.45 -13.02
C GLU A 103 9.42 3.14 -13.85
N GLY A 104 9.27 3.11 -15.20
CA GLY A 104 10.34 2.80 -16.15
C GLY A 104 10.76 1.32 -16.25
N LEU A 105 9.97 0.40 -15.69
CA LEU A 105 10.19 -1.04 -15.88
C LEU A 105 9.71 -1.46 -17.28
N ARG A 106 10.49 -2.33 -17.95
CA ARG A 106 10.09 -2.98 -19.19
C ARG A 106 10.00 -4.47 -18.95
N PHE A 107 8.88 -5.05 -19.37
CA PHE A 107 8.69 -6.49 -19.29
C PHE A 107 9.14 -7.13 -20.60
N ASP A 108 9.95 -8.17 -20.50
CA ASP A 108 10.21 -9.02 -21.66
C ASP A 108 8.92 -9.78 -22.00
N PRO A 109 8.50 -9.79 -23.29
CA PRO A 109 7.30 -10.52 -23.66
C PRO A 109 7.49 -12.00 -23.37
N LEU A 110 6.76 -12.52 -22.38
CA LEU A 110 6.70 -13.96 -22.14
C LEU A 110 6.16 -14.63 -23.41
N GLY A 111 6.91 -15.56 -24.00
CA GLY A 111 6.42 -16.39 -25.08
C GLY A 111 5.13 -17.13 -24.67
N ASP A 112 4.20 -17.35 -25.58
CA ASP A 112 2.89 -17.97 -25.31
C ASP A 112 2.98 -19.29 -24.53
N ASP A 113 4.04 -20.07 -24.76
CA ASP A 113 4.30 -21.33 -24.03
C ASP A 113 4.59 -21.11 -22.54
N SER A 114 5.23 -19.99 -22.19
CA SER A 114 5.55 -19.67 -20.80
C SER A 114 4.32 -19.15 -20.04
N LYS A 115 3.43 -18.40 -20.69
CA LYS A 115 2.15 -17.95 -20.12
C LYS A 115 1.29 -19.16 -19.72
N THR A 116 1.19 -20.15 -20.60
CA THR A 116 0.42 -21.36 -20.35
C THR A 116 0.99 -22.19 -19.19
N LYS A 117 2.30 -22.24 -19.04
CA LYS A 117 2.97 -22.94 -17.93
C LYS A 117 2.75 -22.22 -16.59
N VAL A 118 2.87 -20.88 -16.55
CA VAL A 118 2.64 -20.08 -15.34
C VAL A 118 1.17 -20.16 -14.91
N LEU A 119 0.22 -20.04 -15.84
CA LEU A 119 -1.21 -20.20 -15.55
C LEU A 119 -1.54 -21.61 -15.00
N LYS A 120 -1.00 -22.66 -15.62
CA LYS A 120 -1.21 -24.05 -15.16
C LYS A 120 -0.58 -24.29 -13.78
N SER A 121 0.58 -23.69 -13.49
CA SER A 121 1.24 -23.78 -12.20
C SER A 121 0.46 -23.03 -11.10
N ALA A 122 -0.01 -21.82 -11.40
CA ALA A 122 -0.85 -21.03 -10.50
C ALA A 122 -2.21 -21.70 -10.23
N ALA A 123 -2.83 -22.28 -11.26
CA ALA A 123 -4.10 -23.02 -11.12
C ALA A 123 -3.97 -24.28 -10.24
N LYS A 124 -2.78 -24.90 -10.19
CA LYS A 124 -2.51 -26.09 -9.39
C LYS A 124 -2.29 -25.80 -7.90
N GLY A 125 -1.92 -24.56 -7.56
CA GLY A 125 -1.60 -24.13 -6.18
C GLY A 125 -2.66 -23.33 -5.45
N ALA A 126 -3.63 -22.72 -6.15
CA ALA A 126 -4.66 -21.87 -5.55
C ALA A 126 -6.05 -22.41 -5.81
N LYS A 127 -6.88 -22.48 -4.78
CA LYS A 127 -8.30 -22.85 -4.90
C LYS A 127 -8.99 -21.94 -5.93
N GLY A 128 -9.57 -22.54 -6.97
CA GLY A 128 -9.99 -21.97 -8.25
C GLY A 128 -10.73 -20.62 -8.28
N LEU A 129 -11.25 -20.11 -7.15
CA LEU A 129 -12.01 -18.85 -7.12
C LEU A 129 -11.11 -17.60 -7.28
N ILE A 130 -9.91 -17.62 -6.68
CA ILE A 130 -8.96 -16.50 -6.76
C ILE A 130 -8.33 -16.46 -8.15
N VAL A 131 -8.01 -17.63 -8.71
CA VAL A 131 -7.44 -17.76 -10.06
C VAL A 131 -8.43 -17.33 -11.13
N ALA A 132 -9.71 -17.72 -11.02
CA ALA A 132 -10.76 -17.34 -11.96
C ALA A 132 -11.01 -15.83 -12.00
N ARG A 133 -10.86 -15.13 -10.87
CA ARG A 133 -11.01 -13.67 -10.80
C ARG A 133 -9.77 -12.94 -11.34
N ALA A 134 -8.58 -13.49 -11.09
CA ALA A 134 -7.34 -12.98 -11.65
C ALA A 134 -7.27 -13.19 -13.18
N THR A 135 -7.70 -14.35 -13.68
CA THR A 135 -7.71 -14.62 -15.13
C THR A 135 -8.73 -13.79 -15.89
N LYS A 136 -9.90 -13.48 -15.30
CA LYS A 136 -10.89 -12.60 -15.93
C LYS A 136 -10.41 -11.14 -16.07
N LYS A 137 -9.47 -10.70 -15.22
CA LYS A 137 -8.82 -9.39 -15.33
C LYS A 137 -7.60 -9.43 -16.29
N MET A 138 -7.13 -10.62 -16.69
CA MET A 138 -5.99 -10.83 -17.58
C MET A 138 -6.36 -11.00 -19.06
N ASP A 139 -7.63 -10.86 -19.45
CA ASP A 139 -8.08 -10.94 -20.86
C ASP A 139 -7.70 -9.70 -21.70
N GLY A 140 -7.01 -8.73 -21.11
CA GLY A 140 -6.40 -7.61 -21.81
C GLY A 140 -5.03 -7.97 -22.40
N PRO A 141 -4.51 -7.14 -23.34
CA PRO A 141 -3.15 -7.30 -23.85
C PRO A 141 -2.17 -7.23 -22.66
N CYS A 142 -1.24 -8.20 -22.58
CA CYS A 142 -0.24 -8.21 -21.50
C CYS A 142 0.50 -6.88 -21.48
N PRO A 143 0.61 -6.23 -20.31
CA PRO A 143 1.36 -5.00 -20.19
C PRO A 143 2.81 -5.23 -20.63
N ARG A 144 3.31 -4.38 -21.52
CA ARG A 144 4.69 -4.44 -22.02
C ARG A 144 5.64 -3.59 -21.19
N THR A 145 5.07 -2.60 -20.51
CA THR A 145 5.81 -1.65 -19.69
C THR A 145 5.20 -1.57 -18.29
N GLY A 146 6.01 -1.17 -17.31
CA GLY A 146 5.49 -0.89 -15.98
C GLY A 146 4.53 0.30 -15.97
N GLU A 147 4.67 1.20 -16.93
CA GLU A 147 3.77 2.34 -17.15
C GLU A 147 2.36 1.87 -17.53
N ASP A 148 2.23 0.83 -18.37
CA ASP A 148 0.92 0.24 -18.71
C ASP A 148 0.22 -0.33 -17.47
N VAL A 149 0.99 -0.92 -16.53
CA VAL A 149 0.44 -1.43 -15.26
C VAL A 149 -0.04 -0.29 -14.35
N LEU A 150 0.72 0.80 -14.29
CA LEU A 150 0.35 1.97 -13.48
C LEU A 150 -0.91 2.66 -14.06
N GLU A 151 -1.04 2.73 -15.38
CA GLU A 151 -2.21 3.28 -16.07
C GLU A 151 -3.46 2.43 -15.80
N ASP A 152 -3.36 1.11 -15.91
CA ASP A 152 -4.45 0.16 -15.59
C ASP A 152 -4.94 0.30 -14.14
N MET A 153 -4.05 0.66 -13.23
CA MET A 153 -4.37 0.91 -11.82
C MET A 153 -4.81 2.35 -11.53
N GLY A 154 -4.84 3.23 -12.56
CA GLY A 154 -5.17 4.65 -12.37
C GLY A 154 -4.14 5.43 -11.55
N LEU A 155 -2.88 4.99 -11.56
CA LEU A 155 -1.79 5.60 -10.82
C LEU A 155 -0.99 6.59 -11.69
N PRO A 156 -0.38 7.64 -11.10
CA PRO A 156 0.40 8.61 -11.86
C PRO A 156 1.65 7.95 -12.47
N LEU A 157 1.81 8.12 -13.78
CA LEU A 157 2.89 7.51 -14.59
C LEU A 157 4.29 8.02 -14.20
N ARG A 158 4.40 9.25 -13.70
CA ARG A 158 5.69 9.85 -13.31
C ARG A 158 5.60 10.57 -11.97
N GLY A 159 6.61 10.38 -11.15
CA GLY A 159 6.69 11.06 -9.85
C GLY A 159 5.68 10.58 -8.81
N GLY A 160 5.01 9.46 -9.04
CA GLY A 160 4.02 8.89 -8.15
C GLY A 160 4.58 8.56 -6.77
N ALA A 161 5.82 8.06 -6.71
CA ALA A 161 6.51 7.81 -5.45
C ALA A 161 6.71 9.09 -4.61
N ARG A 162 7.04 10.21 -5.25
CA ARG A 162 7.17 11.53 -4.57
C ARG A 162 5.83 12.04 -4.07
N LEU A 163 4.78 11.89 -4.86
CA LEU A 163 3.42 12.29 -4.47
C LEU A 163 2.94 11.45 -3.28
N ALA A 164 3.14 10.13 -3.33
CA ALA A 164 2.79 9.22 -2.25
C ALA A 164 3.56 9.55 -0.96
N SER A 165 4.86 9.83 -1.03
CA SER A 165 5.66 10.22 0.13
C SER A 165 5.18 11.55 0.75
N LYS A 166 4.82 12.55 -0.06
CA LYS A 166 4.24 13.81 0.44
C LYS A 166 2.89 13.56 1.14
N ALA A 167 2.04 12.74 0.54
CA ALA A 167 0.75 12.40 1.13
C ALA A 167 0.93 11.65 2.46
N GLN A 168 1.86 10.69 2.54
CA GLN A 168 2.20 10.01 3.79
C GLN A 168 2.71 10.98 4.86
N CYS A 169 3.60 11.92 4.51
CA CYS A 169 4.05 12.96 5.45
C CYS A 169 2.89 13.78 5.99
N ASN A 170 1.94 14.19 5.12
CA ASN A 170 0.76 14.93 5.57
C ASN A 170 -0.10 14.11 6.54
N VAL A 171 -0.28 12.82 6.29
CA VAL A 171 -1.03 11.93 7.19
C VAL A 171 -0.32 11.78 8.54
N VAL A 172 1.01 11.62 8.54
CA VAL A 172 1.82 11.59 9.77
C VAL A 172 1.65 12.87 10.58
N LEU A 173 1.76 14.02 9.93
CA LEU A 173 1.60 15.32 10.59
C LEU A 173 0.19 15.53 11.13
N ALA A 174 -0.83 15.15 10.36
CA ALA A 174 -2.24 15.24 10.80
C ALA A 174 -2.50 14.37 12.02
N ASN A 175 -2.03 13.12 12.04
CA ASN A 175 -2.16 12.23 13.19
C ASN A 175 -1.36 12.73 14.41
N ALA A 176 -0.16 13.25 14.20
CA ALA A 176 0.63 13.83 15.29
C ALA A 176 -0.04 15.07 15.88
N ALA A 177 -0.60 15.95 15.05
CA ALA A 177 -1.36 17.12 15.50
C ALA A 177 -2.62 16.72 16.27
N LEU A 178 -3.34 15.72 15.77
CA LEU A 178 -4.52 15.17 16.46
C LEU A 178 -4.14 14.63 17.85
N THR A 179 -3.10 13.84 17.93
CA THR A 179 -2.59 13.30 19.21
C THR A 179 -2.24 14.43 20.17
N TYR A 180 -1.51 15.44 19.69
CA TYR A 180 -1.13 16.60 20.52
C TYR A 180 -2.35 17.34 21.04
N LEU A 181 -3.35 17.61 20.20
CA LEU A 181 -4.59 18.28 20.60
C LEU A 181 -5.34 17.47 21.65
N VAL A 182 -5.51 16.17 21.42
CA VAL A 182 -6.20 15.28 22.36
C VAL A 182 -5.51 15.26 23.72
N LEU A 183 -4.19 15.13 23.75
CA LEU A 183 -3.42 15.12 25.00
C LEU A 183 -3.50 16.47 25.71
N ARG A 184 -3.48 17.59 24.99
CA ARG A 184 -3.60 18.92 25.55
C ARG A 184 -4.98 19.16 26.21
N PHE A 185 -6.05 18.69 25.53
CA PHE A 185 -7.42 18.85 26.09
C PHE A 185 -7.73 17.85 27.20
N ARG A 186 -7.05 16.71 27.25
CA ARG A 186 -7.25 15.69 28.28
C ARG A 186 -6.38 15.93 29.53
N GLY A 187 -5.31 16.71 29.37
CA GLY A 187 -4.42 17.09 30.49
C GLY A 187 -4.75 18.43 31.13
N ALA A 188 -5.77 19.13 30.64
CA ALA A 188 -6.35 20.34 31.25
C ALA A 188 -7.64 20.01 31.99
#